data_4c7e4f4fe6d976270c33d48dc8f3a6c7
#
_entry.id   4c7e4f4fe6d976270c33d48dc8f3a6c7
#
_cell.length_a   1.000
_cell.length_b   1.000
_cell.length_c   1.000
_cell.angle_alpha   90.00
_cell.angle_beta   90.00
_cell.angle_gamma   90.00
#
_symmetry.space_group_name_H-M   'P 1'
#
loop_
_entity.id
_entity.type
_entity.pdbx_description
1 polymer ?
#
loop_
_entity_poly.entity_id
_entity_poly.type
_entity_poly.pdbx_seq_one_letter_code
_entity_poly.pdbx_strand_id
1 'polypeptide(L)'
;MCWFVAYSKSRNEFKAADYFHKCGINSYVPSYEEKREWSDRTKKVKVPAISGYVFFELEKLDYSAVNLNPFLRNVLKRSGKAITISAKEIKTLKNALNGFS
;
A
#
# COMPACT_ATOMS: atom_id res chain seq x y z
N MET A 1 -12.02 -12.58 3.56
CA MET A 1 -11.12 -11.81 2.69
C MET A 1 -9.70 -11.83 3.22
N CYS A 2 -8.74 -11.82 2.33
CA CYS A 2 -7.33 -11.82 2.70
C CYS A 2 -6.64 -10.57 2.14
N TRP A 3 -5.65 -10.07 2.89
CA TRP A 3 -4.79 -9.01 2.41
C TRP A 3 -3.55 -9.61 1.75
N PHE A 4 -3.18 -9.05 0.63
CA PHE A 4 -1.97 -9.43 -0.11
C PHE A 4 -1.05 -8.24 -0.20
N VAL A 5 0.20 -8.50 -0.58
CA VAL A 5 1.21 -7.46 -0.73
C VAL A 5 1.73 -7.50 -2.16
N ALA A 6 1.90 -6.33 -2.76
CA ALA A 6 2.49 -6.21 -4.08
C ALA A 6 3.61 -5.17 -4.06
N TYR A 7 4.59 -5.38 -4.94
CA TYR A 7 5.61 -4.37 -5.20
C TYR A 7 5.06 -3.31 -6.14
N SER A 8 5.23 -2.05 -5.78
CA SER A 8 4.90 -0.95 -6.67
C SER A 8 6.13 -0.50 -7.44
N LYS A 9 5.90 0.21 -8.53
CA LYS A 9 6.97 0.96 -9.20
C LYS A 9 7.41 2.09 -8.28
N SER A 10 8.64 2.55 -8.48
CA SER A 10 9.24 3.58 -7.64
C SER A 10 8.34 4.82 -7.54
N ARG A 11 8.07 5.27 -6.31
CA ARG A 11 7.25 6.45 -6.00
C ARG A 11 5.80 6.39 -6.47
N ASN A 12 5.30 5.19 -6.79
CA ASN A 12 3.93 5.02 -7.28
C ASN A 12 3.03 4.26 -6.30
N GLU A 13 3.42 4.15 -5.03
CA GLU A 13 2.66 3.43 -4.01
C GLU A 13 1.23 3.97 -3.88
N PHE A 14 1.10 5.27 -3.72
CA PHE A 14 -0.23 5.91 -3.57
C PHE A 14 -1.05 5.85 -4.85
N LYS A 15 -0.40 5.94 -6.00
CA LYS A 15 -1.09 5.81 -7.29
C LYS A 15 -1.63 4.40 -7.49
N ALA A 16 -0.87 3.39 -7.08
CA ALA A 16 -1.31 2.00 -7.13
C ALA A 16 -2.51 1.75 -6.22
N ALA A 17 -2.47 2.27 -4.98
CA ALA A 17 -3.58 2.17 -4.05
C ALA A 17 -4.83 2.88 -4.58
N ASP A 18 -4.66 4.04 -5.17
CA ASP A 18 -5.74 4.82 -5.76
C ASP A 18 -6.42 4.06 -6.91
N TYR A 19 -5.60 3.42 -7.75
CA TYR A 19 -6.10 2.61 -8.84
C TYR A 19 -6.96 1.45 -8.32
N PHE A 20 -6.51 0.77 -7.26
CA PHE A 20 -7.30 -0.28 -6.63
C PHE A 20 -8.63 0.24 -6.10
N HIS A 21 -8.63 1.40 -5.45
CA HIS A 21 -9.87 2.00 -4.94
C HIS A 21 -10.87 2.29 -6.07
N LYS A 22 -10.39 2.74 -7.21
CA LYS A 22 -11.24 2.97 -8.39
C LYS A 22 -11.83 1.67 -8.94
N CYS A 23 -11.17 0.55 -8.71
CA CYS A 23 -11.65 -0.77 -9.10
C CYS A 23 -12.52 -1.43 -8.03
N GLY A 24 -12.79 -0.74 -6.93
CA GLY A 24 -13.57 -1.29 -5.82
C GLY A 24 -12.80 -2.22 -4.90
N ILE A 25 -11.47 -2.18 -4.95
CA ILE A 25 -10.60 -3.02 -4.13
C ILE A 25 -10.04 -2.17 -2.99
N ASN A 26 -10.19 -2.64 -1.76
CA ASN A 26 -9.59 -1.99 -0.61
C ASN A 26 -8.07 -2.14 -0.68
N SER A 27 -7.37 -1.04 -0.47
CA SER A 27 -5.92 -1.03 -0.49
C SER A 27 -5.40 -0.12 0.62
N TYR A 28 -4.14 -0.35 0.98
CA TYR A 28 -3.49 0.40 2.04
C TYR A 28 -2.01 0.52 1.75
N VAL A 29 -1.51 1.74 1.86
CA VAL A 29 -0.07 2.02 1.82
C VAL A 29 0.31 2.51 3.20
N PRO A 30 1.13 1.75 3.96
CA PRO A 30 1.62 2.25 5.24
C PRO A 30 2.35 3.57 5.04
N SER A 31 1.88 4.61 5.71
CA SER A 31 2.41 5.95 5.49
C SER A 31 2.34 6.77 6.76
N TYR A 32 3.14 7.82 6.82
CA TYR A 32 3.12 8.80 7.89
C TYR A 32 3.19 10.19 7.30
N GLU A 33 2.80 11.19 8.09
CA GLU A 33 2.90 12.58 7.66
C GLU A 33 4.23 13.16 8.09
N GLU A 34 4.89 13.83 7.16
CA GLU A 34 6.16 14.52 7.40
C GLU A 34 5.96 16.00 7.10
N LYS A 35 6.41 16.85 8.02
CA LYS A 35 6.41 18.30 7.80
C LYS A 35 7.63 18.66 6.97
N ARG A 36 7.40 19.34 5.87
CA ARG A 36 8.48 19.90 5.04
C ARG A 36 8.36 21.40 5.00
N GLU A 37 9.45 22.06 5.30
CA GLU A 37 9.51 23.51 5.24
C GLU A 37 9.93 23.95 3.83
N TRP A 38 9.08 24.75 3.23
CA TRP A 38 9.39 25.42 1.98
C TRP A 38 9.76 26.88 2.30
N SER A 39 10.37 27.57 1.37
CA SER A 39 10.88 28.92 1.59
C SER A 39 9.85 29.91 2.14
N ASP A 40 8.57 29.70 1.91
CA ASP A 40 7.49 30.60 2.31
C ASP A 40 6.38 29.93 3.13
N ARG A 41 6.45 28.62 3.38
CA ARG A 41 5.42 27.91 4.15
C ARG A 41 5.84 26.50 4.57
N THR A 42 5.16 25.96 5.58
CA THR A 42 5.30 24.58 6.02
C THR A 42 4.17 23.75 5.40
N LYS A 43 4.52 22.61 4.83
CA LYS A 43 3.55 21.71 4.21
C LYS A 43 3.69 20.30 4.79
N LYS A 44 2.55 19.65 5.06
CA LYS A 44 2.52 18.25 5.47
C LYS A 44 2.46 17.37 4.23
N VAL A 45 3.31 16.37 4.16
CA VAL A 45 3.39 15.43 3.03
C VAL A 45 3.28 14.02 3.56
N LYS A 46 2.48 13.18 2.89
CA LYS A 46 2.43 11.75 3.19
C LYS A 46 3.62 11.05 2.58
N VAL A 47 4.31 10.27 3.39
CA VAL A 47 5.50 9.52 2.98
C VAL A 47 5.25 8.04 3.26
N PRO A 48 5.49 7.13 2.28
CA PRO A 48 5.36 5.70 2.55
C PRO A 48 6.33 5.27 3.65
N ALA A 49 5.81 4.59 4.68
CA ALA A 49 6.63 4.06 5.75
C ALA A 49 7.49 2.87 5.27
N ILE A 50 6.95 2.11 4.32
CA ILE A 50 7.64 0.99 3.68
C ILE A 50 7.61 1.25 2.17
N SER A 51 8.73 1.68 1.64
CA SER A 51 8.86 2.03 0.23
C SER A 51 8.65 0.81 -0.67
N GLY A 52 7.85 1.00 -1.70
CA GLY A 52 7.67 -0.01 -2.74
C GLY A 52 6.64 -1.08 -2.44
N TYR A 53 5.89 -0.98 -1.34
CA TYR A 53 4.87 -1.98 -0.98
C TYR A 53 3.48 -1.39 -0.96
N VAL A 54 2.52 -2.14 -1.51
CA VAL A 54 1.10 -1.80 -1.47
C VAL A 54 0.33 -3.02 -0.99
N PHE A 55 -0.51 -2.83 0.02
CA PHE A 55 -1.38 -3.89 0.54
C PHE A 55 -2.75 -3.75 -0.10
N PHE A 56 -3.37 -4.87 -0.46
CA PHE A 56 -4.71 -4.88 -1.04
C PHE A 56 -5.50 -6.09 -0.58
N GLU A 57 -6.81 -5.94 -0.50
CA GLU A 57 -7.71 -6.96 0.04
C GLU A 57 -8.56 -7.57 -1.07
N LEU A 58 -8.52 -8.91 -1.18
CA LEU A 58 -9.34 -9.68 -2.10
C LEU A 58 -9.89 -10.91 -1.39
N GLU A 59 -11.08 -11.38 -1.80
CA GLU A 59 -11.60 -12.66 -1.32
C GLU A 59 -10.70 -13.80 -1.76
N LYS A 60 -10.24 -13.74 -2.99
CA LYS A 60 -9.37 -14.72 -3.60
C LYS A 60 -8.37 -13.98 -4.46
N LEU A 61 -7.12 -14.41 -4.43
CA LEU A 61 -6.08 -13.77 -5.22
C LEU A 61 -6.43 -13.83 -6.72
N ASP A 62 -6.49 -12.66 -7.31
CA ASP A 62 -6.76 -12.48 -8.74
C ASP A 62 -5.59 -11.73 -9.35
N TYR A 63 -4.77 -12.45 -10.08
CA TYR A 63 -3.62 -11.86 -10.76
C TYR A 63 -4.03 -10.85 -11.84
N SER A 64 -5.23 -11.01 -12.40
CA SER A 64 -5.74 -10.06 -13.39
C SER A 64 -5.89 -8.67 -12.79
N ALA A 65 -6.40 -8.58 -11.55
CA ALA A 65 -6.55 -7.30 -10.85
C ALA A 65 -5.20 -6.63 -10.62
N VAL A 66 -4.17 -7.43 -10.31
CA VAL A 66 -2.81 -6.92 -10.12
C VAL A 66 -2.19 -6.50 -11.45
N ASN A 67 -2.34 -7.33 -12.48
CA ASN A 67 -1.74 -7.07 -13.80
C ASN A 67 -2.35 -5.86 -14.48
N LEU A 68 -3.62 -5.56 -14.22
CA LEU A 68 -4.28 -4.38 -14.77
C LEU A 68 -3.80 -3.08 -14.12
N ASN A 69 -3.21 -3.16 -12.94
CA ASN A 69 -2.71 -1.98 -12.25
C ASN A 69 -1.34 -1.59 -12.81
N PRO A 70 -1.25 -0.47 -13.56
CA PRO A 70 -0.01 -0.10 -14.23
C PRO A 70 1.10 0.38 -13.28
N PHE A 71 0.77 0.59 -12.01
CA PHE A 71 1.71 1.10 -11.01
C PHE A 71 2.33 -0.03 -10.19
N LEU A 72 1.94 -1.27 -10.42
CA LEU A 72 2.48 -2.43 -9.72
C LEU A 72 3.47 -3.21 -10.58
N ARG A 73 4.40 -3.90 -9.91
CA ARG A 73 5.34 -4.82 -10.57
C ARG A 73 4.90 -6.26 -10.40
N ASN A 74 4.95 -6.76 -9.16
CA ASN A 74 4.68 -8.16 -8.84
C ASN A 74 3.96 -8.28 -7.52
N VAL A 75 3.21 -9.37 -7.36
CA VAL A 75 2.72 -9.78 -6.03
C VAL A 75 3.89 -10.37 -5.26
N LEU A 76 4.01 -10.02 -3.99
CA LEU A 76 5.04 -10.56 -3.11
C LEU A 76 4.74 -12.04 -2.83
N LYS A 77 5.72 -12.89 -3.10
CA LYS A 77 5.59 -14.34 -2.93
C LYS A 77 6.69 -14.89 -2.02
N ARG A 78 6.35 -15.95 -1.31
CA ARG A 78 7.30 -16.71 -0.52
C ARG A 78 7.12 -18.19 -0.85
N SER A 79 8.19 -18.86 -1.27
CA SER A 79 8.17 -20.29 -1.67
C SER A 79 7.12 -20.58 -2.74
N GLY A 80 6.95 -19.66 -3.71
CA GLY A 80 6.02 -19.81 -4.81
C GLY A 80 4.57 -19.49 -4.49
N LYS A 81 4.27 -19.10 -3.25
CA LYS A 81 2.91 -18.74 -2.83
C LYS A 81 2.84 -17.27 -2.46
N ALA A 82 1.75 -16.61 -2.84
CA ALA A 82 1.53 -15.22 -2.46
C ALA A 82 1.46 -15.10 -0.93
N ILE A 83 2.12 -14.06 -0.40
CA ILE A 83 2.09 -13.78 1.04
C ILE A 83 0.73 -13.18 1.39
N THR A 84 0.11 -13.73 2.43
CA THR A 84 -1.15 -13.22 2.94
C THR A 84 -0.95 -12.60 4.31
N ILE A 85 -1.71 -11.56 4.60
CA ILE A 85 -1.68 -10.85 5.86
C ILE A 85 -3.10 -10.76 6.38
N SER A 86 -3.29 -11.01 7.68
CA SER A 86 -4.63 -10.93 8.28
C SER A 86 -5.08 -9.47 8.42
N ALA A 87 -6.39 -9.25 8.42
CA ALA A 87 -6.96 -7.93 8.66
C ALA A 87 -6.53 -7.37 10.02
N LYS A 88 -6.33 -8.24 11.01
CA LYS A 88 -5.85 -7.87 12.34
C LYS A 88 -4.43 -7.30 12.27
N GLU A 89 -3.55 -7.89 11.48
CA GLU A 89 -2.18 -7.41 11.30
C GLU A 89 -2.16 -6.06 10.58
N ILE A 90 -3.02 -5.87 9.59
CA ILE A 90 -3.17 -4.59 8.90
C ILE A 90 -3.65 -3.51 9.87
N LYS A 91 -4.62 -3.84 10.73
CA LYS A 91 -5.12 -2.91 11.74
C LYS A 91 -4.03 -2.53 12.74
N THR A 92 -3.22 -3.49 13.18
CA THR A 92 -2.10 -3.25 14.07
C THR A 92 -1.08 -2.30 13.42
N LEU A 93 -0.78 -2.52 12.15
CA LEU A 93 0.13 -1.66 11.40
C LEU A 93 -0.40 -0.22 11.29
N LYS A 94 -1.69 -0.06 11.00
CA LYS A 94 -2.32 1.26 10.94
C LYS A 94 -2.22 1.99 12.28
N ASN A 95 -2.50 1.28 13.38
CA ASN A 95 -2.43 1.86 14.71
C ASN A 95 -1.00 2.25 15.10
N ALA A 96 -0.03 1.43 14.74
CA ALA A 96 1.38 1.73 15.00
C ALA A 96 1.83 3.00 14.26
N LEU A 97 1.41 3.17 13.00
CA LEU A 97 1.78 4.34 12.20
C LEU A 97 1.09 5.61 12.66
N ASN A 98 -0.13 5.50 13.19
CA ASN A 98 -0.82 6.66 13.75
C ASN A 98 -0.10 7.25 14.96
N GLY A 99 0.74 6.45 15.62
CA GLY A 99 1.57 6.91 16.72
C GLY A 99 2.75 7.79 16.31
N PHE A 100 3.02 7.90 15.02
CA PHE A 100 4.11 8.73 14.50
C PHE A 100 3.69 10.16 14.16
N SER A 101 2.42 10.45 14.32
CA SER A 101 1.92 11.79 14.01
C SER A 101 2.46 12.89 14.92
#